data_afec80221d2f66b0bc5bf756430f36a8
#
_entry.id   afec80221d2f66b0bc5bf756430f36a8
#
_cell.length_a   1.000
_cell.length_b   1.000
_cell.length_c   1.000
_cell.angle_alpha   90.00
_cell.angle_beta   90.00
_cell.angle_gamma   90.00
#
_symmetry.space_group_name_H-M   'P 1'
#
loop_
_entity.id
_entity.type
_entity.pdbx_description
1 polymer ?
#
loop_
_entity_poly.entity_id
_entity_poly.type
_entity_poly.pdbx_seq_one_letter_code
_entity_poly.pdbx_strand_id
1 'polypeptide(L)'
;YVESLTNELAHKAWEHIQEIEKLGGMAKAIETGLPKLRIEEAAARTQARIDSGKQTIIGVNKYRLEKEDPIDILEVDNTAVRKQQIARLNELKANRDEAAVKAALEAITECVKTQKGNLLDLAVKAAKVRATLGEISDACEAVVGRYKAIIRTISGVYSSETKKDADFVRATELSEKFAKKEGRQPRIMIAKMGQDGHDRGAKVVATGYADCGFDVDMGPLFQTPAEAARQAVENDVHVLGVSSLAAGHKTLIPQVMEELKKLGREDIIVIAGGVIPAQDYDFLYKAGVAAIFGPGSSVAKSACQILEILLEE
;
A
#
# COMPACT_ATOMS: atom_id res chain seq x y z
N TYR A 1 15.34 -29.30 -25.18
CA TYR A 1 15.40 -28.44 -23.99
C TYR A 1 14.16 -27.54 -23.87
N VAL A 2 13.81 -26.75 -24.89
CA VAL A 2 12.65 -25.84 -24.87
C VAL A 2 11.35 -26.61 -24.65
N GLU A 3 11.13 -27.69 -25.37
CA GLU A 3 9.94 -28.57 -25.25
C GLU A 3 9.83 -29.18 -23.84
N SER A 4 10.94 -29.67 -23.28
CA SER A 4 10.97 -30.22 -21.92
C SER A 4 10.60 -29.17 -20.89
N LEU A 5 11.20 -27.97 -20.96
CA LEU A 5 10.93 -26.87 -20.04
C LEU A 5 9.47 -26.38 -20.17
N THR A 6 8.94 -26.27 -21.38
CA THR A 6 7.55 -25.90 -21.64
C THR A 6 6.59 -26.92 -21.00
N ASN A 7 6.88 -28.22 -21.16
CA ASN A 7 6.06 -29.26 -20.56
C ASN A 7 6.08 -29.21 -19.02
N GLU A 8 7.24 -29.02 -18.40
CA GLU A 8 7.36 -28.87 -16.95
C GLU A 8 6.59 -27.63 -16.42
N LEU A 9 6.71 -26.49 -17.11
CA LEU A 9 5.96 -25.28 -16.74
C LEU A 9 4.45 -25.49 -16.90
N ALA A 10 4.01 -26.17 -17.95
CA ALA A 10 2.60 -26.48 -18.15
C ALA A 10 2.03 -27.34 -17.01
N HIS A 11 2.77 -28.37 -16.57
CA HIS A 11 2.35 -29.20 -15.45
C HIS A 11 2.26 -28.41 -14.14
N LYS A 12 3.25 -27.59 -13.82
CA LYS A 12 3.23 -26.74 -12.62
C LYS A 12 2.09 -25.72 -12.66
N ALA A 13 1.84 -25.11 -13.82
CA ALA A 13 0.71 -24.19 -13.98
C ALA A 13 -0.63 -24.92 -13.80
N TRP A 14 -0.74 -26.16 -14.30
CA TRP A 14 -1.93 -26.98 -14.16
C TRP A 14 -2.22 -27.36 -12.71
N GLU A 15 -1.21 -27.67 -11.91
CA GLU A 15 -1.36 -27.90 -10.47
C GLU A 15 -1.99 -26.71 -9.76
N HIS A 16 -1.56 -25.49 -10.09
CA HIS A 16 -2.16 -24.25 -9.54
C HIS A 16 -3.61 -24.04 -9.98
N ILE A 17 -3.92 -24.35 -11.25
CA ILE A 17 -5.30 -24.29 -11.77
C ILE A 17 -6.19 -25.26 -11.01
N GLN A 18 -5.74 -26.51 -10.85
CA GLN A 18 -6.50 -27.54 -10.12
C GLN A 18 -6.73 -27.17 -8.65
N GLU A 19 -5.76 -26.53 -8.00
CA GLU A 19 -5.92 -26.05 -6.62
C GLU A 19 -7.04 -25.00 -6.53
N ILE A 20 -7.06 -24.04 -7.46
CA ILE A 20 -8.09 -22.99 -7.53
C ILE A 20 -9.46 -23.59 -7.82
N GLU A 21 -9.56 -24.55 -8.74
CA GLU A 21 -10.81 -25.23 -9.06
C GLU A 21 -11.36 -26.04 -7.87
N LYS A 22 -10.50 -26.68 -7.08
CA LYS A 22 -10.89 -27.39 -5.84
C LYS A 22 -11.49 -26.46 -4.78
N LEU A 23 -11.07 -25.18 -4.78
CA LEU A 23 -11.65 -24.14 -3.89
C LEU A 23 -13.01 -23.62 -4.39
N GLY A 24 -13.45 -24.02 -5.58
CA GLY A 24 -14.70 -23.59 -6.21
C GLY A 24 -14.51 -22.40 -7.16
N GLY A 25 -13.34 -22.29 -7.75
CA GLY A 25 -12.96 -21.26 -8.73
C GLY A 25 -12.29 -20.04 -8.14
N MET A 26 -11.84 -19.14 -9.01
CA MET A 26 -11.00 -18.00 -8.64
C MET A 26 -11.70 -17.03 -7.66
N ALA A 27 -13.00 -16.78 -7.79
CA ALA A 27 -13.71 -15.87 -6.88
C ALA A 27 -13.61 -16.35 -5.43
N LYS A 28 -13.86 -17.64 -5.18
CA LYS A 28 -13.73 -18.24 -3.86
C LYS A 28 -12.28 -18.34 -3.39
N ALA A 29 -11.35 -18.62 -4.29
CA ALA A 29 -9.92 -18.61 -3.96
C ALA A 29 -9.46 -17.21 -3.49
N ILE A 30 -9.97 -16.13 -4.11
CA ILE A 30 -9.70 -14.74 -3.67
C ILE A 30 -10.25 -14.50 -2.26
N GLU A 31 -11.43 -14.99 -1.92
CA GLU A 31 -12.02 -14.88 -0.58
C GLU A 31 -11.14 -15.56 0.49
N THR A 32 -10.44 -16.66 0.15
CA THR A 32 -9.48 -17.31 1.06
C THR A 32 -8.17 -16.55 1.22
N GLY A 33 -7.87 -15.62 0.32
CA GLY A 33 -6.61 -14.89 0.24
C GLY A 33 -5.45 -15.63 -0.44
N LEU A 34 -5.65 -16.88 -0.92
CA LEU A 34 -4.59 -17.72 -1.48
C LEU A 34 -3.81 -17.07 -2.63
N PRO A 35 -4.44 -16.52 -3.70
CA PRO A 35 -3.70 -15.91 -4.80
C PRO A 35 -2.84 -14.73 -4.35
N LYS A 36 -3.38 -13.92 -3.44
CA LYS A 36 -2.70 -12.75 -2.88
C LYS A 36 -1.47 -13.15 -2.07
N LEU A 37 -1.60 -14.15 -1.19
CA LEU A 37 -0.47 -14.67 -0.39
C LEU A 37 0.68 -15.15 -1.27
N ARG A 38 0.40 -15.88 -2.35
CA ARG A 38 1.42 -16.37 -3.28
C ARG A 38 2.14 -15.24 -4.02
N ILE A 39 1.41 -14.19 -4.41
CA ILE A 39 1.99 -13.00 -5.03
C ILE A 39 2.90 -12.28 -4.04
N GLU A 40 2.47 -12.13 -2.81
CA GLU A 40 3.24 -11.46 -1.74
C GLU A 40 4.49 -12.26 -1.38
N GLU A 41 4.40 -13.58 -1.26
CA GLU A 41 5.55 -14.47 -1.04
C GLU A 41 6.59 -14.35 -2.15
N ALA A 42 6.15 -14.42 -3.41
CA ALA A 42 7.03 -14.29 -4.56
C ALA A 42 7.70 -12.91 -4.61
N ALA A 43 6.97 -11.84 -4.27
CA ALA A 43 7.48 -10.48 -4.22
C ALA A 43 8.52 -10.30 -3.10
N ALA A 44 8.26 -10.79 -1.89
CA ALA A 44 9.18 -10.73 -0.76
C ALA A 44 10.48 -11.50 -1.04
N ARG A 45 10.37 -12.69 -1.63
CA ARG A 45 11.53 -13.50 -2.05
C ARG A 45 12.37 -12.78 -3.12
N THR A 46 11.72 -12.16 -4.10
CA THR A 46 12.42 -11.40 -5.15
C THR A 46 13.15 -10.20 -4.56
N GLN A 47 12.49 -9.46 -3.67
CA GLN A 47 13.12 -8.32 -2.99
C GLN A 47 14.33 -8.75 -2.16
N ALA A 48 14.21 -9.82 -1.39
CA ALA A 48 15.29 -10.37 -0.60
C ALA A 48 16.52 -10.76 -1.45
N ARG A 49 16.30 -11.30 -2.65
CA ARG A 49 17.36 -11.62 -3.61
C ARG A 49 18.02 -10.37 -4.20
N ILE A 50 17.25 -9.32 -4.45
CA ILE A 50 17.75 -8.03 -4.92
C ILE A 50 18.60 -7.39 -3.80
N ASP A 51 18.08 -7.31 -2.58
CA ASP A 51 18.73 -6.68 -1.43
C ASP A 51 20.04 -7.40 -1.05
N SER A 52 20.05 -8.72 -1.08
CA SER A 52 21.26 -9.53 -0.81
C SER A 52 22.24 -9.62 -2.00
N GLY A 53 21.96 -8.97 -3.13
CA GLY A 53 22.79 -9.02 -4.34
C GLY A 53 22.76 -10.36 -5.10
N LYS A 54 21.97 -11.35 -4.68
CA LYS A 54 21.79 -12.61 -5.41
C LYS A 54 21.13 -12.41 -6.77
N GLN A 55 20.29 -11.39 -6.89
CA GLN A 55 19.69 -10.95 -8.15
C GLN A 55 20.17 -9.54 -8.48
N THR A 56 20.86 -9.40 -9.61
CA THR A 56 21.36 -8.10 -10.08
C THR A 56 20.27 -7.38 -10.88
N ILE A 57 20.00 -6.13 -10.48
CA ILE A 57 19.21 -5.17 -11.25
C ILE A 57 20.13 -4.00 -11.56
N ILE A 58 20.46 -3.81 -12.84
CA ILE A 58 21.38 -2.75 -13.30
C ILE A 58 20.76 -1.38 -12.98
N GLY A 59 21.57 -0.49 -12.44
CA GLY A 59 21.13 0.84 -12.00
C GLY A 59 20.37 0.87 -10.68
N VAL A 60 20.09 -0.29 -10.06
CA VAL A 60 19.41 -0.38 -8.76
C VAL A 60 20.35 -0.88 -7.67
N ASN A 61 20.84 -2.11 -7.77
CA ASN A 61 21.77 -2.69 -6.80
C ASN A 61 23.18 -2.95 -7.35
N LYS A 62 23.40 -2.75 -8.66
CA LYS A 62 24.70 -2.88 -9.30
C LYS A 62 24.84 -1.87 -10.45
N TYR A 63 26.06 -1.41 -10.71
CA TYR A 63 26.38 -0.45 -11.76
C TYR A 63 25.57 0.86 -11.66
N ARG A 64 25.38 1.36 -10.44
CA ARG A 64 24.80 2.67 -10.19
C ARG A 64 25.82 3.76 -10.53
N LEU A 65 25.34 4.89 -11.03
CA LEU A 65 26.14 6.11 -11.12
C LEU A 65 26.35 6.67 -9.71
N GLU A 66 27.56 7.20 -9.45
CA GLU A 66 27.85 7.91 -8.18
C GLU A 66 27.03 9.20 -8.06
N LYS A 67 26.77 9.82 -9.21
CA LYS A 67 25.96 11.04 -9.32
C LYS A 67 25.10 10.93 -10.56
N GLU A 68 23.81 11.14 -10.37
CA GLU A 68 22.82 11.23 -11.44
C GLU A 68 22.48 12.70 -11.69
N ASP A 69 22.35 13.08 -12.97
CA ASP A 69 21.87 14.40 -13.32
C ASP A 69 20.39 14.53 -12.95
N PRO A 70 19.95 15.71 -12.47
CA PRO A 70 18.54 15.94 -12.17
C PRO A 70 17.70 15.81 -13.44
N ILE A 71 16.58 15.10 -13.32
CA ILE A 71 15.61 14.92 -14.40
C ILE A 71 14.42 15.85 -14.11
N ASP A 72 13.98 16.59 -15.12
CA ASP A 72 12.75 17.37 -15.01
C ASP A 72 11.56 16.43 -14.85
N ILE A 73 10.88 16.54 -13.71
CA ILE A 73 9.72 15.72 -13.38
C ILE A 73 8.46 16.58 -13.51
N LEU A 74 7.47 16.05 -14.24
CA LEU A 74 6.15 16.68 -14.29
C LEU A 74 5.47 16.56 -12.92
N GLU A 75 5.33 17.65 -12.22
CA GLU A 75 4.59 17.73 -10.97
C GLU A 75 3.10 17.98 -11.23
N VAL A 76 2.26 17.23 -10.51
CA VAL A 76 0.81 17.44 -10.50
C VAL A 76 0.45 18.22 -9.24
N ASP A 77 -0.09 19.44 -9.41
CA ASP A 77 -0.69 20.18 -8.29
C ASP A 77 -2.01 19.51 -7.87
N ASN A 78 -1.91 18.62 -6.89
CA ASN A 78 -3.06 17.87 -6.36
C ASN A 78 -4.14 18.78 -5.80
N THR A 79 -3.80 19.96 -5.25
CA THR A 79 -4.75 20.92 -4.71
C THR A 79 -5.56 21.56 -5.84
N ALA A 80 -4.89 22.00 -6.89
CA ALA A 80 -5.53 22.59 -8.07
C ALA A 80 -6.44 21.57 -8.79
N VAL A 81 -5.93 20.35 -9.02
CA VAL A 81 -6.68 19.24 -9.65
C VAL A 81 -7.93 18.89 -8.84
N ARG A 82 -7.80 18.75 -7.51
CA ARG A 82 -8.93 18.46 -6.63
C ARG A 82 -9.99 19.58 -6.69
N LYS A 83 -9.56 20.85 -6.61
CA LYS A 83 -10.46 22.01 -6.70
C LYS A 83 -11.21 22.07 -8.00
N GLN A 84 -10.51 21.84 -9.11
CA GLN A 84 -11.13 21.78 -10.45
C GLN A 84 -12.15 20.63 -10.56
N GLN A 85 -11.81 19.45 -10.07
CA GLN A 85 -12.72 18.29 -10.10
C GLN A 85 -13.97 18.52 -9.27
N ILE A 86 -13.86 19.10 -8.08
CA ILE A 86 -15.00 19.45 -7.23
C ILE A 86 -15.88 20.48 -7.93
N ALA A 87 -15.30 21.52 -8.57
CA ALA A 87 -16.05 22.53 -9.31
C ALA A 87 -16.86 21.90 -10.45
N ARG A 88 -16.23 21.01 -11.24
CA ARG A 88 -16.90 20.29 -12.33
C ARG A 88 -18.04 19.39 -11.83
N LEU A 89 -17.86 18.69 -10.71
CA LEU A 89 -18.91 17.87 -10.12
C LEU A 89 -20.09 18.71 -9.62
N ASN A 90 -19.81 19.84 -9.00
CA ASN A 90 -20.86 20.75 -8.53
C ASN A 90 -21.66 21.35 -9.72
N GLU A 91 -20.98 21.76 -10.77
CA GLU A 91 -21.62 22.25 -12.00
C GLU A 91 -22.48 21.16 -12.65
N LEU A 92 -21.95 19.93 -12.76
CA LEU A 92 -22.69 18.79 -13.30
C LEU A 92 -23.95 18.51 -12.49
N LYS A 93 -23.85 18.47 -11.16
CA LYS A 93 -24.99 18.22 -10.26
C LYS A 93 -26.02 19.35 -10.30
N ALA A 94 -25.60 20.60 -10.47
CA ALA A 94 -26.51 21.74 -10.57
C ALA A 94 -27.33 21.78 -11.88
N ASN A 95 -26.80 21.17 -12.95
CA ASN A 95 -27.36 21.23 -14.29
C ASN A 95 -28.01 19.93 -14.82
N ARG A 96 -28.14 18.90 -13.96
CA ARG A 96 -28.72 17.60 -14.32
C ARG A 96 -30.17 17.47 -13.86
N ASP A 97 -30.90 16.54 -14.45
CA ASP A 97 -32.22 16.13 -13.98
C ASP A 97 -32.05 15.18 -12.75
N GLU A 98 -32.24 15.71 -11.57
CA GLU A 98 -32.06 14.98 -10.33
C GLU A 98 -33.07 13.83 -10.14
N ALA A 99 -34.31 14.01 -10.66
CA ALA A 99 -35.33 12.96 -10.60
C ALA A 99 -34.96 11.77 -11.48
N ALA A 100 -34.46 12.03 -12.70
CA ALA A 100 -33.97 10.99 -13.60
C ALA A 100 -32.75 10.26 -13.02
N VAL A 101 -31.82 10.98 -12.39
CA VAL A 101 -30.65 10.38 -11.71
C VAL A 101 -31.11 9.48 -10.56
N LYS A 102 -31.99 9.95 -9.69
CA LYS A 102 -32.51 9.18 -8.57
C LYS A 102 -33.18 7.88 -9.03
N ALA A 103 -34.05 7.95 -10.02
CA ALA A 103 -34.72 6.77 -10.58
C ALA A 103 -33.71 5.75 -11.16
N ALA A 104 -32.66 6.23 -11.85
CA ALA A 104 -31.63 5.37 -12.40
C ALA A 104 -30.78 4.69 -11.31
N LEU A 105 -30.45 5.39 -10.21
CA LEU A 105 -29.73 4.82 -9.06
C LEU A 105 -30.58 3.82 -8.28
N GLU A 106 -31.89 4.09 -8.08
CA GLU A 106 -32.84 3.16 -7.50
C GLU A 106 -32.94 1.86 -8.30
N ALA A 107 -32.95 1.94 -9.63
CA ALA A 107 -32.94 0.76 -10.51
C ALA A 107 -31.65 -0.08 -10.34
N ILE A 108 -30.48 0.55 -10.14
CA ILE A 108 -29.23 -0.14 -9.81
C ILE A 108 -29.36 -0.87 -8.48
N THR A 109 -29.81 -0.17 -7.45
CA THR A 109 -30.00 -0.74 -6.09
C THR A 109 -30.92 -1.95 -6.12
N GLU A 110 -32.04 -1.86 -6.85
CA GLU A 110 -33.00 -2.96 -6.99
C GLU A 110 -32.42 -4.15 -7.76
N CYS A 111 -31.63 -3.89 -8.82
CA CYS A 111 -30.92 -4.92 -9.56
C CYS A 111 -29.94 -5.68 -8.67
N VAL A 112 -29.19 -4.98 -7.81
CA VAL A 112 -28.25 -5.61 -6.87
C VAL A 112 -28.99 -6.44 -5.82
N LYS A 113 -30.11 -5.94 -5.26
CA LYS A 113 -30.94 -6.65 -4.27
C LYS A 113 -31.52 -7.94 -4.82
N THR A 114 -32.10 -7.86 -6.00
CA THR A 114 -32.86 -8.98 -6.60
C THR A 114 -32.00 -9.92 -7.44
N GLN A 115 -30.78 -9.48 -7.78
CA GLN A 115 -29.87 -10.16 -8.72
C GLN A 115 -30.53 -10.42 -10.09
N LYS A 116 -31.52 -9.59 -10.46
CA LYS A 116 -32.21 -9.68 -11.74
C LYS A 116 -31.93 -8.45 -12.59
N GLY A 117 -31.66 -8.67 -13.88
CA GLY A 117 -31.37 -7.60 -14.83
C GLY A 117 -29.89 -7.54 -15.22
N ASN A 118 -29.52 -6.46 -15.90
CA ASN A 118 -28.13 -6.20 -16.32
C ASN A 118 -27.60 -4.94 -15.64
N LEU A 119 -26.75 -5.14 -14.64
CA LEU A 119 -26.17 -4.06 -13.83
C LEU A 119 -25.37 -3.09 -14.68
N LEU A 120 -24.63 -3.56 -15.69
CA LEU A 120 -23.84 -2.71 -16.58
C LEU A 120 -24.73 -1.81 -17.44
N ASP A 121 -25.83 -2.34 -17.98
CA ASP A 121 -26.79 -1.55 -18.77
C ASP A 121 -27.43 -0.46 -17.91
N LEU A 122 -27.79 -0.78 -16.66
CA LEU A 122 -28.33 0.19 -15.71
C LEU A 122 -27.28 1.27 -15.33
N ALA A 123 -26.03 0.89 -15.13
CA ALA A 123 -24.95 1.85 -14.87
C ALA A 123 -24.70 2.77 -16.06
N VAL A 124 -24.77 2.26 -17.31
CA VAL A 124 -24.70 3.09 -18.52
C VAL A 124 -25.87 4.06 -18.61
N LYS A 125 -27.09 3.61 -18.27
CA LYS A 125 -28.28 4.48 -18.23
C LYS A 125 -28.13 5.58 -17.19
N ALA A 126 -27.64 5.25 -15.98
CA ALA A 126 -27.37 6.22 -14.94
C ALA A 126 -26.30 7.25 -15.36
N ALA A 127 -25.21 6.81 -15.99
CA ALA A 127 -24.18 7.71 -16.51
C ALA A 127 -24.72 8.64 -17.61
N LYS A 128 -25.63 8.18 -18.47
CA LYS A 128 -26.29 9.00 -19.50
C LYS A 128 -27.13 10.14 -18.92
N VAL A 129 -27.80 9.93 -17.79
CA VAL A 129 -28.54 10.98 -17.05
C VAL A 129 -27.65 11.76 -16.09
N ARG A 130 -26.31 11.60 -16.19
CA ARG A 130 -25.31 12.35 -15.43
C ARG A 130 -25.19 11.96 -13.96
N ALA A 131 -25.50 10.71 -13.59
CA ALA A 131 -25.04 10.16 -12.32
C ALA A 131 -23.51 10.09 -12.32
N THR A 132 -22.91 10.42 -11.19
CA THR A 132 -21.45 10.32 -11.00
C THR A 132 -21.03 8.87 -10.71
N LEU A 133 -19.75 8.57 -10.93
CA LEU A 133 -19.18 7.26 -10.60
C LEU A 133 -19.42 6.90 -9.11
N GLY A 134 -19.25 7.85 -8.20
CA GLY A 134 -19.49 7.66 -6.77
C GLY A 134 -20.95 7.25 -6.51
N GLU A 135 -21.91 8.00 -7.04
CA GLU A 135 -23.33 7.71 -6.84
C GLU A 135 -23.74 6.33 -7.38
N ILE A 136 -23.18 5.89 -8.51
CA ILE A 136 -23.40 4.55 -9.07
C ILE A 136 -22.81 3.47 -8.13
N SER A 137 -21.60 3.71 -7.60
CA SER A 137 -20.95 2.80 -6.64
C SER A 137 -21.71 2.75 -5.33
N ASP A 138 -22.12 3.90 -4.79
CA ASP A 138 -22.87 4.01 -3.55
C ASP A 138 -24.22 3.26 -3.62
N ALA A 139 -24.89 3.29 -4.78
CA ALA A 139 -26.12 2.54 -5.01
C ALA A 139 -25.93 1.01 -4.93
N CYS A 140 -24.75 0.51 -5.30
CA CYS A 140 -24.38 -0.89 -5.12
C CYS A 140 -23.95 -1.17 -3.66
N GLU A 141 -23.11 -0.30 -3.10
CA GLU A 141 -22.54 -0.43 -1.77
C GLU A 141 -23.61 -0.44 -0.67
N ALA A 142 -24.69 0.33 -0.85
CA ALA A 142 -25.84 0.35 0.06
C ALA A 142 -26.49 -1.03 0.27
N VAL A 143 -26.31 -1.96 -0.67
CA VAL A 143 -26.86 -3.33 -0.60
C VAL A 143 -25.84 -4.35 -0.15
N VAL A 144 -24.65 -4.34 -0.76
CA VAL A 144 -23.64 -5.41 -0.56
C VAL A 144 -22.51 -4.99 0.36
N GLY A 145 -22.46 -3.72 0.74
CA GLY A 145 -21.35 -3.17 1.49
C GLY A 145 -20.07 -3.07 0.66
N ARG A 146 -19.00 -2.51 1.24
CA ARG A 146 -17.70 -2.44 0.62
C ARG A 146 -16.89 -3.68 0.96
N TYR A 147 -16.33 -4.33 -0.06
CA TYR A 147 -15.43 -5.46 0.14
C TYR A 147 -14.18 -5.03 0.91
N LYS A 148 -13.92 -5.73 2.02
CA LYS A 148 -12.69 -5.58 2.80
C LYS A 148 -11.86 -6.85 2.66
N ALA A 149 -10.72 -6.74 1.98
CA ALA A 149 -9.81 -7.87 1.83
C ALA A 149 -9.23 -8.30 3.17
N ILE A 150 -9.09 -9.61 3.38
CA ILE A 150 -8.38 -10.15 4.53
C ILE A 150 -6.90 -9.80 4.37
N ILE A 151 -6.35 -9.06 5.33
CA ILE A 151 -4.93 -8.76 5.40
C ILE A 151 -4.29 -9.88 6.21
N ARG A 152 -3.35 -10.59 5.58
CA ARG A 152 -2.50 -11.58 6.25
C ARG A 152 -1.06 -11.16 6.06
N THR A 153 -0.27 -11.21 7.11
CA THR A 153 1.18 -11.01 7.06
C THR A 153 1.87 -12.32 6.74
N ILE A 154 2.91 -12.25 5.93
CA ILE A 154 3.81 -13.37 5.64
C ILE A 154 5.09 -13.12 6.42
N SER A 155 5.66 -14.14 7.03
CA SER A 155 6.95 -14.07 7.72
C SER A 155 7.85 -15.23 7.30
N GLY A 156 9.16 -15.05 7.50
CA GLY A 156 10.16 -16.09 7.22
C GLY A 156 10.63 -16.15 5.77
N VAL A 157 9.95 -15.44 4.84
CA VAL A 157 10.29 -15.50 3.40
C VAL A 157 11.50 -14.61 3.10
N TYR A 158 11.52 -13.38 3.60
CA TYR A 158 12.62 -12.46 3.41
C TYR A 158 13.89 -12.97 4.13
N SER A 159 13.76 -13.39 5.38
CA SER A 159 14.85 -13.92 6.17
C SER A 159 15.46 -15.18 5.57
N SER A 160 14.67 -16.06 4.93
CA SER A 160 15.19 -17.29 4.31
C SER A 160 16.25 -17.01 3.23
N GLU A 161 16.16 -15.89 2.54
CA GLU A 161 17.11 -15.46 1.49
C GLU A 161 18.25 -14.58 2.03
N THR A 162 18.05 -13.88 3.15
CA THR A 162 18.96 -12.84 3.67
C THR A 162 19.69 -13.20 4.97
N LYS A 163 19.50 -14.39 5.52
CA LYS A 163 20.10 -14.83 6.83
C LYS A 163 21.58 -14.52 7.04
N LYS A 164 22.37 -14.47 5.95
CA LYS A 164 23.81 -14.21 5.99
C LYS A 164 24.16 -12.78 5.55
N ASP A 165 23.17 -11.97 5.24
CA ASP A 165 23.35 -10.58 4.87
C ASP A 165 23.71 -9.76 6.12
N ALA A 166 24.74 -8.93 6.04
CA ALA A 166 25.25 -8.17 7.18
C ALA A 166 24.23 -7.15 7.70
N ASP A 167 23.48 -6.51 6.78
CA ASP A 167 22.48 -5.52 7.17
C ASP A 167 21.27 -6.20 7.84
N PHE A 168 20.90 -7.40 7.38
CA PHE A 168 19.83 -8.18 8.02
C PHE A 168 20.22 -8.63 9.44
N VAL A 169 21.42 -9.14 9.62
CA VAL A 169 21.92 -9.54 10.95
C VAL A 169 21.94 -8.32 11.87
N ARG A 170 22.48 -7.19 11.40
CA ARG A 170 22.49 -5.94 12.16
C ARG A 170 21.11 -5.46 12.57
N ALA A 171 20.13 -5.48 11.63
CA ALA A 171 18.76 -5.09 11.92
C ALA A 171 18.15 -5.97 13.02
N THR A 172 18.37 -7.28 12.97
CA THR A 172 17.89 -8.21 14.00
C THR A 172 18.52 -7.91 15.37
N GLU A 173 19.85 -7.68 15.41
CA GLU A 173 20.57 -7.32 16.66
C GLU A 173 20.07 -5.99 17.25
N LEU A 174 19.82 -4.98 16.41
CA LEU A 174 19.27 -3.70 16.85
C LEU A 174 17.85 -3.84 17.37
N SER A 175 17.01 -4.65 16.72
CA SER A 175 15.66 -4.95 17.19
C SER A 175 15.65 -5.63 18.56
N GLU A 176 16.54 -6.61 18.78
CA GLU A 176 16.72 -7.24 20.09
C GLU A 176 17.22 -6.27 21.15
N LYS A 177 18.13 -5.35 20.78
CA LYS A 177 18.62 -4.29 21.68
C LYS A 177 17.49 -3.35 22.09
N PHE A 178 16.66 -2.94 21.13
CA PHE A 178 15.49 -2.11 21.39
C PHE A 178 14.51 -2.84 22.32
N ALA A 179 14.19 -4.11 22.02
CA ALA A 179 13.28 -4.89 22.85
C ALA A 179 13.77 -5.07 24.31
N LYS A 180 15.09 -5.12 24.52
CA LYS A 180 15.68 -5.15 25.87
C LYS A 180 15.58 -3.79 26.58
N LYS A 181 15.68 -2.67 25.84
CA LYS A 181 15.54 -1.29 26.38
C LYS A 181 14.09 -0.99 26.74
N GLU A 182 13.16 -1.29 25.85
CA GLU A 182 11.75 -0.90 25.93
C GLU A 182 10.84 -1.96 26.60
N GLY A 183 11.29 -3.22 26.67
CA GLY A 183 10.48 -4.33 27.19
C GLY A 183 9.50 -4.91 26.17
N ARG A 184 9.46 -4.41 24.94
CA ARG A 184 8.64 -4.90 23.82
C ARG A 184 9.36 -4.71 22.50
N GLN A 185 8.95 -5.47 21.48
CA GLN A 185 9.49 -5.32 20.12
C GLN A 185 9.20 -3.92 19.55
N PRO A 186 10.10 -3.39 18.67
CA PRO A 186 9.79 -2.17 17.93
C PRO A 186 8.54 -2.41 17.08
N ARG A 187 7.54 -1.53 17.21
CA ARG A 187 6.27 -1.68 16.51
C ARG A 187 6.11 -0.60 15.45
N ILE A 188 5.79 -1.02 14.23
CA ILE A 188 5.60 -0.15 13.09
C ILE A 188 4.25 -0.42 12.42
N MET A 189 3.53 0.65 12.09
CA MET A 189 2.37 0.57 11.21
C MET A 189 2.73 1.07 9.82
N ILE A 190 2.42 0.30 8.78
CA ILE A 190 2.55 0.74 7.39
C ILE A 190 1.19 1.21 6.91
N ALA A 191 1.07 2.51 6.66
CA ALA A 191 -0.17 3.15 6.21
C ALA A 191 -0.13 3.50 4.72
N LYS A 192 -1.29 3.40 4.09
CA LYS A 192 -1.50 3.79 2.71
C LYS A 192 -2.71 4.72 2.63
N MET A 193 -2.42 6.02 2.48
CA MET A 193 -3.43 7.06 2.55
C MET A 193 -3.87 7.56 1.18
N GLY A 194 -5.08 8.11 1.12
CA GLY A 194 -5.66 8.69 -0.08
C GLY A 194 -6.00 7.66 -1.15
N GLN A 195 -6.16 8.10 -2.39
CA GLN A 195 -6.56 7.24 -3.51
C GLN A 195 -5.35 6.55 -4.17
N ASP A 196 -4.56 5.86 -3.35
CA ASP A 196 -3.38 5.12 -3.79
C ASP A 196 -3.55 3.61 -3.53
N GLY A 197 -3.82 2.86 -4.59
CA GLY A 197 -4.02 1.40 -4.55
C GLY A 197 -2.73 0.56 -4.74
N HIS A 198 -1.55 1.19 -4.84
CA HIS A 198 -0.29 0.49 -5.07
C HIS A 198 0.27 -0.14 -3.78
N ASP A 199 -0.31 -1.22 -3.32
CA ASP A 199 -0.03 -1.84 -2.01
C ASP A 199 1.16 -2.82 -2.00
N ARG A 200 1.63 -3.27 -3.17
CA ARG A 200 2.69 -4.28 -3.28
C ARG A 200 3.97 -3.90 -2.56
N GLY A 201 4.46 -2.68 -2.77
CA GLY A 201 5.68 -2.20 -2.11
C GLY A 201 5.54 -2.13 -0.59
N ALA A 202 4.42 -1.61 -0.10
CA ALA A 202 4.11 -1.55 1.33
C ALA A 202 4.12 -2.93 1.99
N LYS A 203 3.56 -3.94 1.33
CA LYS A 203 3.52 -5.33 1.84
C LYS A 203 4.87 -6.01 1.84
N VAL A 204 5.68 -5.79 0.81
CA VAL A 204 7.05 -6.32 0.76
C VAL A 204 7.88 -5.75 1.91
N VAL A 205 7.78 -4.45 2.14
CA VAL A 205 8.48 -3.76 3.25
C VAL A 205 7.97 -4.27 4.59
N ALA A 206 6.66 -4.41 4.76
CA ALA A 206 6.06 -4.96 5.98
C ALA A 206 6.58 -6.37 6.30
N THR A 207 6.62 -7.26 5.29
CA THR A 207 7.18 -8.62 5.43
C THR A 207 8.66 -8.58 5.84
N GLY A 208 9.45 -7.72 5.19
CA GLY A 208 10.87 -7.61 5.50
C GLY A 208 11.12 -7.05 6.90
N TYR A 209 10.37 -6.05 7.33
CA TYR A 209 10.47 -5.52 8.71
C TYR A 209 10.05 -6.54 9.76
N ALA A 210 8.99 -7.31 9.51
CA ALA A 210 8.58 -8.40 10.39
C ALA A 210 9.72 -9.43 10.55
N ASP A 211 10.38 -9.79 9.46
CA ASP A 211 11.53 -10.71 9.49
C ASP A 211 12.77 -10.09 10.14
N CYS A 212 12.92 -8.77 10.16
CA CYS A 212 13.96 -8.04 10.91
C CYS A 212 13.64 -7.86 12.40
N GLY A 213 12.48 -8.35 12.87
CA GLY A 213 12.13 -8.36 14.30
C GLY A 213 11.17 -7.25 14.73
N PHE A 214 10.57 -6.50 13.79
CA PHE A 214 9.50 -5.56 14.11
C PHE A 214 8.16 -6.28 14.31
N ASP A 215 7.35 -5.76 15.21
CA ASP A 215 5.91 -6.02 15.25
C ASP A 215 5.23 -5.09 14.22
N VAL A 216 4.63 -5.68 13.19
CA VAL A 216 4.18 -4.92 12.01
C VAL A 216 2.67 -4.93 11.87
N ASP A 217 2.09 -3.75 11.88
CA ASP A 217 0.68 -3.53 11.54
C ASP A 217 0.53 -3.00 10.11
N MET A 218 -0.51 -3.45 9.42
CA MET A 218 -0.86 -2.94 8.09
C MET A 218 -2.19 -2.18 8.15
N GLY A 219 -2.16 -0.90 7.79
CA GLY A 219 -3.38 -0.13 7.58
C GLY A 219 -4.15 -0.60 6.33
N PRO A 220 -5.49 -0.47 6.32
CA PRO A 220 -6.27 -0.71 5.11
C PRO A 220 -5.93 0.32 4.02
N LEU A 221 -6.23 -0.02 2.76
CA LEU A 221 -6.07 0.91 1.65
C LEU A 221 -7.04 2.09 1.78
N PHE A 222 -6.65 3.22 1.22
CA PHE A 222 -7.47 4.42 1.07
C PHE A 222 -7.83 5.12 2.39
N GLN A 223 -7.04 4.93 3.45
CA GLN A 223 -7.23 5.66 4.70
C GLN A 223 -7.11 7.17 4.49
N THR A 224 -7.87 7.91 5.25
CA THR A 224 -7.62 9.33 5.47
C THR A 224 -6.47 9.53 6.46
N PRO A 225 -5.79 10.69 6.48
CA PRO A 225 -4.78 10.98 7.49
C PRO A 225 -5.27 10.81 8.94
N ALA A 226 -6.50 11.21 9.23
CA ALA A 226 -7.11 11.06 10.55
C ALA A 226 -7.34 9.60 10.95
N GLU A 227 -7.76 8.74 10.01
CA GLU A 227 -7.92 7.30 10.25
C GLU A 227 -6.57 6.63 10.46
N ALA A 228 -5.55 6.97 9.67
CA ALA A 228 -4.22 6.42 9.81
C ALA A 228 -3.57 6.82 11.15
N ALA A 229 -3.67 8.11 11.54
CA ALA A 229 -3.18 8.59 12.82
C ALA A 229 -3.87 7.91 14.00
N ARG A 230 -5.20 7.80 13.97
CA ARG A 230 -5.97 7.12 15.01
C ARG A 230 -5.56 5.66 15.16
N GLN A 231 -5.45 4.92 14.05
CA GLN A 231 -5.04 3.52 14.08
C GLN A 231 -3.61 3.37 14.61
N ALA A 232 -2.69 4.26 14.25
CA ALA A 232 -1.33 4.24 14.76
C ALA A 232 -1.30 4.43 16.28
N VAL A 233 -2.14 5.32 16.81
CA VAL A 233 -2.29 5.57 18.25
C VAL A 233 -2.95 4.39 18.96
N GLU A 234 -4.05 3.85 18.42
CA GLU A 234 -4.76 2.70 18.99
C GLU A 234 -3.89 1.44 19.03
N ASN A 235 -3.02 1.25 18.04
CA ASN A 235 -2.07 0.14 17.99
C ASN A 235 -0.81 0.42 18.81
N ASP A 236 -0.67 1.60 19.39
CA ASP A 236 0.48 2.02 20.18
C ASP A 236 1.82 1.75 19.48
N VAL A 237 1.94 2.23 18.22
CA VAL A 237 3.15 2.04 17.43
C VAL A 237 4.24 3.04 17.79
N HIS A 238 5.50 2.64 17.63
CA HIS A 238 6.64 3.56 17.74
C HIS A 238 6.85 4.32 16.42
N VAL A 239 6.50 3.69 15.28
CA VAL A 239 6.77 4.23 13.95
C VAL A 239 5.52 4.14 13.07
N LEU A 240 5.21 5.22 12.36
CA LEU A 240 4.23 5.25 11.28
C LEU A 240 4.96 5.36 9.94
N GLY A 241 4.97 4.29 9.17
CA GLY A 241 5.52 4.27 7.81
C GLY A 241 4.45 4.60 6.77
N VAL A 242 4.60 5.73 6.08
CA VAL A 242 3.68 6.15 5.02
C VAL A 242 4.20 5.73 3.66
N SER A 243 3.46 4.85 2.98
CA SER A 243 3.79 4.43 1.61
C SER A 243 3.04 5.28 0.59
N SER A 244 3.76 6.00 -0.27
CA SER A 244 3.20 6.89 -1.29
C SER A 244 3.76 6.58 -2.69
N LEU A 245 2.86 6.42 -3.68
CA LEU A 245 3.21 6.22 -5.08
C LEU A 245 2.39 7.09 -6.03
N ALA A 246 1.23 7.59 -5.59
CA ALA A 246 0.31 8.43 -6.37
C ALA A 246 0.46 9.94 -6.08
N ALA A 247 1.69 10.41 -5.84
CA ALA A 247 2.04 11.82 -5.63
C ALA A 247 1.27 12.55 -4.51
N GLY A 248 0.67 11.81 -3.56
CA GLY A 248 -0.08 12.39 -2.43
C GLY A 248 0.77 12.82 -1.24
N HIS A 249 2.09 12.54 -1.24
CA HIS A 249 2.98 12.72 -0.10
C HIS A 249 3.04 14.17 0.42
N LYS A 250 3.10 15.16 -0.46
CA LYS A 250 3.16 16.59 -0.06
C LYS A 250 1.90 17.07 0.69
N THR A 251 0.77 16.41 0.47
CA THR A 251 -0.50 16.78 1.10
C THR A 251 -0.81 15.90 2.31
N LEU A 252 -0.68 14.57 2.13
CA LEU A 252 -1.18 13.62 3.11
C LEU A 252 -0.23 13.40 4.29
N ILE A 253 1.09 13.50 4.06
CA ILE A 253 2.07 13.32 5.14
C ILE A 253 2.01 14.47 6.15
N PRO A 254 2.03 15.74 5.77
CA PRO A 254 1.84 16.83 6.75
C PRO A 254 0.50 16.72 7.48
N GLN A 255 -0.57 16.29 6.80
CA GLN A 255 -1.87 16.13 7.44
C GLN A 255 -1.87 15.00 8.49
N VAL A 256 -1.24 13.85 8.24
CA VAL A 256 -1.19 12.77 9.24
C VAL A 256 -0.35 13.19 10.46
N MET A 257 0.71 13.95 10.27
CA MET A 257 1.51 14.49 11.37
C MET A 257 0.69 15.48 12.22
N GLU A 258 -0.10 16.33 11.57
CA GLU A 258 -1.01 17.23 12.28
C GLU A 258 -2.08 16.46 13.08
N GLU A 259 -2.60 15.37 12.53
CA GLU A 259 -3.55 14.50 13.23
C GLU A 259 -2.90 13.77 14.42
N LEU A 260 -1.67 13.29 14.30
CA LEU A 260 -0.91 12.71 15.43
C LEU A 260 -0.72 13.77 16.54
N LYS A 261 -0.38 15.00 16.18
CA LYS A 261 -0.27 16.12 17.13
C LYS A 261 -1.58 16.41 17.85
N LYS A 262 -2.71 16.43 17.15
CA LYS A 262 -4.04 16.59 17.75
C LYS A 262 -4.38 15.47 18.74
N LEU A 263 -3.84 14.28 18.54
CA LEU A 263 -4.00 13.11 19.42
C LEU A 263 -2.97 13.08 20.57
N GLY A 264 -2.05 14.08 20.64
CA GLY A 264 -1.00 14.14 21.65
C GLY A 264 0.06 13.06 21.52
N ARG A 265 0.28 12.56 20.30
CA ARG A 265 1.25 11.48 19.99
C ARG A 265 2.29 11.95 18.96
N GLU A 266 2.91 13.09 19.25
CA GLU A 266 4.05 13.63 18.47
C GLU A 266 5.31 12.77 18.63
N ASP A 267 5.34 11.87 19.61
CA ASP A 267 6.36 10.86 19.86
C ASP A 267 6.40 9.76 18.78
N ILE A 268 5.33 9.53 18.05
CA ILE A 268 5.32 8.55 16.97
C ILE A 268 6.17 9.04 15.79
N ILE A 269 7.26 8.34 15.51
CA ILE A 269 8.16 8.66 14.42
C ILE A 269 7.47 8.43 13.07
N VAL A 270 7.48 9.43 12.19
CA VAL A 270 6.92 9.29 10.85
C VAL A 270 8.04 9.10 9.83
N ILE A 271 7.96 8.02 9.08
CA ILE A 271 8.84 7.74 7.94
C ILE A 271 8.04 7.69 6.65
N ALA A 272 8.67 8.00 5.53
CA ALA A 272 8.05 7.97 4.22
C ALA A 272 8.76 6.99 3.28
N GLY A 273 7.99 6.28 2.47
CA GLY A 273 8.53 5.36 1.47
C GLY A 273 7.72 5.34 0.19
N GLY A 274 8.27 4.73 -0.85
CA GLY A 274 7.64 4.60 -2.16
C GLY A 274 8.32 5.42 -3.24
N VAL A 275 7.57 5.87 -4.24
CA VAL A 275 8.11 6.68 -5.34
C VAL A 275 7.93 8.16 -5.02
N ILE A 276 8.89 8.71 -4.27
CA ILE A 276 8.92 10.11 -3.88
C ILE A 276 10.08 10.79 -4.64
N PRO A 277 9.84 11.86 -5.41
CA PRO A 277 10.90 12.60 -6.07
C PRO A 277 11.91 13.19 -5.08
N ALA A 278 13.20 13.11 -5.39
CA ALA A 278 14.26 13.62 -4.50
C ALA A 278 14.12 15.12 -4.17
N GLN A 279 13.58 15.90 -5.09
CA GLN A 279 13.29 17.33 -4.90
C GLN A 279 12.27 17.61 -3.79
N ASP A 280 11.44 16.64 -3.41
CA ASP A 280 10.42 16.76 -2.37
C ASP A 280 10.94 16.34 -0.98
N TYR A 281 12.15 15.78 -0.90
CA TYR A 281 12.72 15.28 0.36
C TYR A 281 12.88 16.41 1.40
N ASP A 282 13.45 17.56 1.00
CA ASP A 282 13.63 18.70 1.87
C ASP A 282 12.30 19.21 2.45
N PHE A 283 11.24 19.19 1.64
CA PHE A 283 9.91 19.56 2.10
C PHE A 283 9.40 18.59 3.17
N LEU A 284 9.57 17.29 2.97
CA LEU A 284 9.12 16.26 3.91
C LEU A 284 9.94 16.28 5.20
N TYR A 285 11.26 16.44 5.12
CA TYR A 285 12.10 16.58 6.32
C TYR A 285 11.73 17.83 7.14
N LYS A 286 11.46 18.96 6.48
CA LYS A 286 10.97 20.17 7.15
C LYS A 286 9.58 20.00 7.77
N ALA A 287 8.76 19.13 7.21
CA ALA A 287 7.48 18.74 7.80
C ALA A 287 7.63 17.82 9.01
N GLY A 288 8.84 17.26 9.27
CA GLY A 288 9.15 16.43 10.44
C GLY A 288 9.26 14.92 10.12
N VAL A 289 9.33 14.52 8.84
CA VAL A 289 9.60 13.12 8.47
C VAL A 289 11.01 12.75 8.89
N ALA A 290 11.18 11.67 9.64
CA ALA A 290 12.48 11.26 10.19
C ALA A 290 13.38 10.56 9.16
N ALA A 291 12.80 9.79 8.23
CA ALA A 291 13.53 9.12 7.17
C ALA A 291 12.67 8.91 5.91
N ILE A 292 13.34 8.90 4.75
CA ILE A 292 12.68 8.68 3.45
C ILE A 292 13.38 7.55 2.70
N PHE A 293 12.61 6.54 2.30
CA PHE A 293 13.10 5.34 1.60
C PHE A 293 12.53 5.29 0.19
N GLY A 294 13.33 5.73 -0.78
CA GLY A 294 12.98 5.74 -2.20
C GLY A 294 13.14 4.37 -2.88
N PRO A 295 12.83 4.28 -4.18
CA PRO A 295 13.04 3.08 -4.96
C PRO A 295 14.50 2.60 -4.92
N GLY A 296 14.70 1.29 -4.72
CA GLY A 296 16.02 0.69 -4.60
C GLY A 296 16.65 0.74 -3.20
N SER A 297 15.95 1.27 -2.21
CA SER A 297 16.38 1.14 -0.81
C SER A 297 16.25 -0.32 -0.35
N SER A 298 17.31 -0.86 0.25
CA SER A 298 17.27 -2.20 0.87
C SER A 298 16.38 -2.17 2.11
N VAL A 299 15.52 -3.17 2.26
CA VAL A 299 14.61 -3.27 3.42
C VAL A 299 15.40 -3.43 4.71
N ALA A 300 16.45 -4.27 4.72
CA ALA A 300 17.28 -4.47 5.90
C ALA A 300 18.04 -3.19 6.32
N LYS A 301 18.58 -2.42 5.37
CA LYS A 301 19.22 -1.12 5.65
C LYS A 301 18.24 -0.10 6.20
N SER A 302 17.03 -0.06 5.64
CA SER A 302 15.97 0.82 6.13
C SER A 302 15.58 0.45 7.56
N ALA A 303 15.49 -0.85 7.87
CA ALA A 303 15.23 -1.34 9.22
C ALA A 303 16.33 -0.91 10.20
N CYS A 304 17.61 -1.01 9.82
CA CYS A 304 18.73 -0.54 10.66
C CYS A 304 18.59 0.95 10.97
N GLN A 305 18.35 1.77 9.97
CA GLN A 305 18.23 3.22 10.16
C GLN A 305 17.06 3.60 11.07
N ILE A 306 15.89 2.95 10.92
CA ILE A 306 14.73 3.17 11.80
C ILE A 306 15.08 2.78 13.25
N LEU A 307 15.72 1.64 13.44
CA LEU A 307 16.08 1.16 14.77
C LEU A 307 17.17 2.03 15.44
N GLU A 308 18.08 2.59 14.65
CA GLU A 308 19.07 3.55 15.15
C GLU A 308 18.37 4.82 15.67
N ILE A 309 17.41 5.37 14.93
CA ILE A 309 16.61 6.53 15.38
C ILE A 309 15.87 6.19 16.68
N LEU A 310 15.20 5.04 16.77
CA LEU A 310 14.47 4.60 17.94
C LEU A 310 15.38 4.34 19.18
N LEU A 311 16.65 4.02 18.97
CA LEU A 311 17.60 3.77 20.04
C LEU A 311 18.32 5.03 20.53
N GLU A 312 18.33 6.11 19.74
CA GLU A 312 18.88 7.42 20.10
C GLU A 312 17.91 8.24 20.95
N GLU A 313 16.61 7.97 20.84
CA GLU A 313 15.57 8.53 21.72
C GLU A 313 15.53 7.75 23.07
#